data_0aefc89610fd41b6df9ef4ecd8c91caf
#
_entry.id   0aefc89610fd41b6df9ef4ecd8c91caf
#
_cell.length_a   1.000
_cell.length_b   1.000
_cell.length_c   1.000
_cell.angle_alpha   90.00
_cell.angle_beta   90.00
_cell.angle_gamma   90.00
#
_symmetry.space_group_name_H-M   'P 1'
#
loop_
_entity.id
_entity.type
_entity.pdbx_description
1 polymer ?
#
loop_
_entity_poly.entity_id
_entity_poly.type
_entity_poly.pdbx_seq_one_letter_code
_entity_poly.pdbx_strand_id
1 'polypeptide(L)'
;MNRKNTGLYRLLGAISLCLFSVGICAETSIAILDFELSDVTLAPGIPAEIARTASIKAMLEGELKGAGYKIVTVDLAAQREANGGFGYLFNHNDVAAELANKAGADYVLVGRLHKPSFLFAYLMGHLIKTHDGGLIENYVVETKGGDKKLTLKAVETLASKIDKNLDNIYTPPPPIRTLHTK
;
A
#
# COMPACT_ATOMS: atom_id res chain seq x y z
N MET A 1 -38.53 75.76 -4.23
CA MET A 1 -37.92 75.59 -2.92
C MET A 1 -38.38 74.29 -2.36
N ASN A 2 -37.68 73.19 -2.62
CA ASN A 2 -37.76 71.98 -1.84
C ASN A 2 -36.63 71.07 -2.24
N ARG A 3 -35.62 71.01 -1.45
CA ARG A 3 -34.52 70.09 -1.62
C ARG A 3 -34.97 68.70 -1.07
N LYS A 4 -35.15 67.75 -1.96
CA LYS A 4 -35.33 66.38 -1.59
C LYS A 4 -33.95 65.69 -1.53
N ASN A 5 -33.54 65.40 -0.33
CA ASN A 5 -32.38 64.53 -0.07
C ASN A 5 -32.65 63.11 -0.56
N THR A 6 -32.06 62.75 -1.65
CA THR A 6 -31.97 61.36 -2.05
C THR A 6 -30.78 60.73 -1.35
N GLY A 7 -31.07 60.12 -0.19
CA GLY A 7 -30.11 59.27 0.52
C GLY A 7 -29.71 58.09 -0.35
N LEU A 8 -28.50 58.18 -0.82
CA LEU A 8 -27.90 57.17 -1.64
C LEU A 8 -27.54 55.94 -0.76
N TYR A 9 -28.39 54.96 -0.79
CA TYR A 9 -28.11 53.64 -0.18
C TYR A 9 -27.05 52.92 -1.02
N ARG A 10 -25.81 53.30 -0.83
CA ARG A 10 -24.69 52.45 -1.23
C ARG A 10 -24.51 51.34 -0.21
N LEU A 11 -25.39 50.34 -0.31
CA LEU A 11 -25.19 49.11 0.36
C LEU A 11 -24.09 48.32 -0.40
N LEU A 12 -22.86 48.60 -0.06
CA LEU A 12 -21.75 47.77 -0.47
C LEU A 12 -21.90 46.41 0.25
N GLY A 13 -22.57 45.50 -0.45
CA GLY A 13 -22.56 44.10 -0.09
C GLY A 13 -21.15 43.57 -0.23
N ALA A 14 -20.41 43.60 0.87
CA ALA A 14 -19.18 42.83 0.98
C ALA A 14 -19.55 41.34 0.96
N ILE A 15 -19.58 40.77 -0.25
CA ILE A 15 -19.62 39.34 -0.43
C ILE A 15 -18.26 38.84 0.03
N SER A 16 -18.19 38.48 1.32
CA SER A 16 -17.09 37.73 1.87
C SER A 16 -17.13 36.33 1.25
N LEU A 17 -16.41 36.19 0.15
CA LEU A 17 -16.16 34.91 -0.50
C LEU A 17 -15.20 34.16 0.45
N CYS A 18 -15.76 33.47 1.43
CA CYS A 18 -15.01 32.48 2.22
C CYS A 18 -14.55 31.40 1.26
N LEU A 19 -13.33 31.57 0.74
CA LEU A 19 -12.59 30.50 0.10
C LEU A 19 -12.35 29.45 1.17
N PHE A 20 -13.26 28.50 1.27
CA PHE A 20 -12.97 27.22 1.95
C PHE A 20 -11.85 26.59 1.14
N SER A 21 -10.62 26.86 1.54
CA SER A 21 -9.47 26.04 1.15
C SER A 21 -9.71 24.67 1.73
N VAL A 22 -10.41 23.82 0.98
CA VAL A 22 -10.40 22.38 1.24
C VAL A 22 -8.95 22.01 1.00
N GLY A 23 -8.20 21.84 2.08
CA GLY A 23 -6.87 21.26 2.01
C GLY A 23 -7.03 19.92 1.34
N ILE A 24 -6.67 19.82 0.07
CA ILE A 24 -6.51 18.56 -0.61
C ILE A 24 -5.30 17.94 0.07
N CYS A 25 -5.56 17.15 1.12
CA CYS A 25 -4.55 16.26 1.66
C CYS A 25 -4.25 15.29 0.50
N ALA A 26 -3.08 15.44 -0.11
CA ALA A 26 -2.67 14.53 -1.16
C ALA A 26 -2.63 13.13 -0.55
N GLU A 27 -3.48 12.24 -1.05
CA GLU A 27 -3.55 10.86 -0.59
C GLU A 27 -2.23 10.18 -0.93
N THR A 28 -1.54 9.68 0.08
CA THR A 28 -0.26 8.99 -0.09
C THR A 28 -0.45 7.78 -1.00
N SER A 29 0.32 7.72 -2.07
CA SER A 29 0.19 6.66 -3.08
C SER A 29 1.28 5.61 -2.94
N ILE A 30 0.88 4.33 -3.03
CA ILE A 30 1.78 3.19 -2.91
C ILE A 30 1.54 2.17 -4.03
N ALA A 31 2.61 1.71 -4.63
CA ALA A 31 2.62 0.57 -5.54
C ALA A 31 3.08 -0.69 -4.79
N ILE A 32 2.41 -1.81 -5.04
CA ILE A 32 2.80 -3.10 -4.48
C ILE A 32 3.16 -4.00 -5.65
N LEU A 33 4.42 -4.44 -5.70
CA LEU A 33 4.88 -5.36 -6.73
C LEU A 33 4.42 -6.78 -6.43
N ASP A 34 4.39 -7.63 -7.44
CA ASP A 34 4.11 -9.06 -7.25
C ASP A 34 5.19 -9.68 -6.37
N PHE A 35 4.75 -10.47 -5.40
CA PHE A 35 5.65 -11.12 -4.44
C PHE A 35 6.37 -12.31 -5.09
N GLU A 36 7.63 -12.49 -4.74
CA GLU A 36 8.42 -13.66 -5.13
C GLU A 36 8.32 -14.76 -4.08
N LEU A 37 8.29 -16.02 -4.53
CA LEU A 37 8.40 -17.19 -3.65
C LEU A 37 9.85 -17.62 -3.54
N SER A 38 10.43 -17.51 -2.34
CA SER A 38 11.74 -18.04 -1.99
C SER A 38 11.57 -19.31 -1.15
N ASP A 39 11.32 -20.44 -1.80
CA ASP A 39 11.09 -21.73 -1.15
C ASP A 39 12.39 -22.55 -1.19
N VAL A 40 13.05 -22.71 -0.04
CA VAL A 40 14.28 -23.48 0.12
C VAL A 40 14.05 -24.80 0.84
N THR A 41 12.81 -25.28 0.85
CA THR A 41 12.46 -26.59 1.40
C THR A 41 12.87 -27.75 0.46
N LEU A 42 12.71 -28.98 0.91
CA LEU A 42 12.99 -30.17 0.11
C LEU A 42 11.99 -30.38 -1.07
N ALA A 43 10.85 -29.68 -1.07
CA ALA A 43 9.86 -29.70 -2.14
C ALA A 43 9.48 -28.25 -2.52
N PRO A 44 10.39 -27.52 -3.20
CA PRO A 44 10.18 -26.11 -3.50
C PRO A 44 9.10 -25.91 -4.56
N GLY A 45 8.37 -24.81 -4.44
CA GLY A 45 7.46 -24.34 -5.49
C GLY A 45 6.22 -25.21 -5.72
N ILE A 46 5.71 -25.89 -4.69
CA ILE A 46 4.44 -26.61 -4.82
C ILE A 46 3.31 -25.65 -5.19
N PRO A 47 2.29 -26.08 -6.01
CA PRO A 47 1.24 -25.22 -6.50
C PRO A 47 0.52 -24.40 -5.41
N ALA A 48 0.33 -24.96 -4.23
CA ALA A 48 -0.29 -24.28 -3.10
C ALA A 48 0.53 -23.07 -2.63
N GLU A 49 1.85 -23.17 -2.58
CA GLU A 49 2.72 -22.04 -2.16
C GLU A 49 2.86 -20.98 -3.26
N ILE A 50 2.85 -21.40 -4.52
CA ILE A 50 2.80 -20.45 -5.65
C ILE A 50 1.50 -19.63 -5.58
N ALA A 51 0.35 -20.30 -5.44
CA ALA A 51 -0.95 -19.64 -5.32
C ALA A 51 -1.05 -18.75 -4.08
N ARG A 52 -0.51 -19.22 -2.95
CA ARG A 52 -0.40 -18.45 -1.71
C ARG A 52 0.38 -17.15 -1.95
N THR A 53 1.57 -17.26 -2.54
CA THR A 53 2.43 -16.10 -2.80
C THR A 53 1.76 -15.09 -3.73
N ALA A 54 1.14 -15.57 -4.80
CA ALA A 54 0.40 -14.73 -5.75
C ALA A 54 -0.79 -13.98 -5.10
N SER A 55 -1.38 -14.54 -4.04
CA SER A 55 -2.51 -13.90 -3.35
C SER A 55 -2.12 -12.75 -2.41
N ILE A 56 -0.85 -12.65 -2.01
CA ILE A 56 -0.38 -11.70 -0.99
C ILE A 56 -0.58 -10.25 -1.45
N LYS A 57 -0.21 -9.94 -2.71
CA LYS A 57 -0.35 -8.60 -3.27
C LYS A 57 -1.78 -8.09 -3.14
N ALA A 58 -2.76 -8.84 -3.64
CA ALA A 58 -4.17 -8.42 -3.61
C ALA A 58 -4.71 -8.24 -2.17
N MET A 59 -4.29 -9.10 -1.23
CA MET A 59 -4.65 -8.95 0.17
C MET A 59 -4.05 -7.67 0.76
N LEU A 60 -2.78 -7.40 0.50
CA LEU A 60 -2.09 -6.22 1.02
C LEU A 60 -2.61 -4.92 0.40
N GLU A 61 -2.93 -4.92 -0.89
CA GLU A 61 -3.61 -3.80 -1.56
C GLU A 61 -4.96 -3.48 -0.90
N GLY A 62 -5.73 -4.52 -0.53
CA GLY A 62 -6.99 -4.38 0.19
C GLY A 62 -6.81 -3.72 1.57
N GLU A 63 -5.84 -4.19 2.35
CA GLU A 63 -5.54 -3.64 3.68
C GLU A 63 -5.09 -2.18 3.61
N LEU A 64 -4.13 -1.87 2.74
CA LEU A 64 -3.61 -0.50 2.60
C LEU A 64 -4.65 0.46 2.02
N LYS A 65 -5.48 -0.01 1.09
CA LYS A 65 -6.63 0.78 0.61
C LYS A 65 -7.63 1.06 1.73
N GLY A 66 -7.89 0.07 2.58
CA GLY A 66 -8.72 0.23 3.78
C GLY A 66 -8.14 1.23 4.79
N ALA A 67 -6.82 1.36 4.85
CA ALA A 67 -6.10 2.32 5.66
C ALA A 67 -6.03 3.74 5.05
N GLY A 68 -6.54 3.95 3.83
CA GLY A 68 -6.61 5.27 3.19
C GLY A 68 -5.48 5.56 2.21
N TYR A 69 -4.72 4.55 1.79
CA TYR A 69 -3.70 4.72 0.76
C TYR A 69 -4.29 4.60 -0.65
N LYS A 70 -3.80 5.43 -1.55
CA LYS A 70 -4.05 5.28 -2.97
C LYS A 70 -3.18 4.17 -3.53
N ILE A 71 -3.80 3.07 -3.97
CA ILE A 71 -3.07 1.98 -4.62
C ILE A 71 -2.80 2.33 -6.08
N VAL A 72 -1.52 2.30 -6.46
CA VAL A 72 -1.06 2.50 -7.84
C VAL A 72 -0.69 1.17 -8.44
N THR A 73 -1.32 0.84 -9.55
CA THR A 73 -1.04 -0.41 -10.26
C THR A 73 0.18 -0.25 -11.15
N VAL A 74 1.17 -1.11 -10.96
CA VAL A 74 2.29 -1.28 -11.88
C VAL A 74 1.93 -2.38 -12.88
N ASP A 75 2.15 -2.11 -14.15
CA ASP A 75 1.90 -3.09 -15.20
C ASP A 75 2.80 -4.32 -15.03
N LEU A 76 2.19 -5.50 -15.14
CA LEU A 76 2.91 -6.78 -14.94
C LEU A 76 4.00 -7.03 -16.00
N ALA A 77 3.79 -6.58 -17.24
CA ALA A 77 4.80 -6.70 -18.28
C ALA A 77 6.00 -5.79 -17.97
N ALA A 78 5.73 -4.56 -17.52
CA ALA A 78 6.77 -3.63 -17.08
C ALA A 78 7.56 -4.17 -15.86
N GLN A 79 6.87 -4.78 -14.89
CA GLN A 79 7.54 -5.43 -13.76
C GLN A 79 8.44 -6.59 -14.22
N ARG A 80 7.96 -7.42 -15.16
CA ARG A 80 8.73 -8.55 -15.70
C ARG A 80 9.94 -8.08 -16.49
N GLU A 81 9.80 -7.02 -17.28
CA GLU A 81 10.89 -6.43 -18.05
C GLU A 81 11.97 -5.84 -17.13
N ALA A 82 11.56 -5.15 -16.06
CA ALA A 82 12.48 -4.58 -15.06
C ALA A 82 13.16 -5.65 -14.21
N ASN A 83 12.58 -6.86 -14.10
CA ASN A 83 13.11 -7.93 -13.28
C ASN A 83 14.19 -8.73 -13.99
N GLY A 84 15.44 -8.52 -13.60
CA GLY A 84 16.61 -9.25 -14.14
C GLY A 84 16.74 -10.71 -13.68
N GLY A 85 15.75 -11.22 -12.92
CA GLY A 85 15.73 -12.57 -12.38
C GLY A 85 15.23 -12.65 -10.95
N PHE A 86 15.21 -13.87 -10.39
CA PHE A 86 14.76 -14.10 -9.02
C PHE A 86 15.55 -13.21 -8.01
N GLY A 87 14.83 -12.46 -7.19
CA GLY A 87 15.41 -11.57 -6.19
C GLY A 87 15.98 -10.27 -6.74
N TYR A 88 15.93 -10.03 -8.04
CA TYR A 88 16.55 -8.85 -8.62
C TYR A 88 15.92 -7.55 -8.07
N LEU A 89 14.61 -7.37 -8.23
CA LEU A 89 13.93 -6.17 -7.74
C LEU A 89 13.99 -6.03 -6.21
N PHE A 90 14.07 -7.15 -5.49
CA PHE A 90 14.22 -7.13 -4.03
C PHE A 90 15.60 -6.62 -3.59
N ASN A 91 16.63 -6.77 -4.41
CA ASN A 91 18.00 -6.35 -4.11
C ASN A 91 18.40 -5.04 -4.81
N HIS A 92 17.56 -4.50 -5.71
CA HIS A 92 17.81 -3.29 -6.48
C HIS A 92 16.69 -2.28 -6.24
N ASN A 93 16.78 -1.58 -5.11
CA ASN A 93 15.78 -0.59 -4.69
C ASN A 93 15.60 0.54 -5.72
N ASP A 94 16.67 0.95 -6.38
CA ASP A 94 16.69 1.97 -7.42
C ASP A 94 15.83 1.57 -8.63
N VAL A 95 15.95 0.33 -9.09
CA VAL A 95 15.15 -0.19 -10.21
C VAL A 95 13.67 -0.31 -9.83
N ALA A 96 13.38 -0.81 -8.62
CA ALA A 96 12.01 -0.91 -8.13
C ALA A 96 11.37 0.49 -7.94
N ALA A 97 12.15 1.46 -7.46
CA ALA A 97 11.71 2.84 -7.31
C ALA A 97 11.41 3.48 -8.66
N GLU A 98 12.30 3.34 -9.64
CA GLU A 98 12.10 3.87 -10.99
C GLU A 98 10.84 3.30 -11.65
N LEU A 99 10.63 1.99 -11.52
CA LEU A 99 9.44 1.30 -12.05
C LEU A 99 8.14 1.87 -11.49
N ALA A 100 8.07 2.05 -10.19
CA ALA A 100 6.88 2.56 -9.51
C ALA A 100 6.70 4.08 -9.68
N ASN A 101 7.80 4.84 -9.78
CA ASN A 101 7.77 6.26 -10.07
C ASN A 101 7.18 6.54 -11.46
N LYS A 102 7.53 5.74 -12.46
CA LYS A 102 6.92 5.79 -13.81
C LYS A 102 5.41 5.56 -13.77
N ALA A 103 4.93 4.76 -12.83
CA ALA A 103 3.50 4.52 -12.62
C ALA A 103 2.83 5.63 -11.79
N GLY A 104 3.58 6.55 -11.21
CA GLY A 104 3.07 7.68 -10.42
C GLY A 104 2.81 7.35 -8.96
N ALA A 105 3.51 6.40 -8.37
CA ALA A 105 3.46 6.09 -6.95
C ALA A 105 4.52 6.88 -6.16
N ASP A 106 4.19 7.31 -4.92
CA ASP A 106 5.13 7.93 -3.99
C ASP A 106 6.06 6.91 -3.34
N TYR A 107 5.50 5.71 -3.10
CA TYR A 107 6.20 4.58 -2.48
C TYR A 107 6.01 3.30 -3.28
N VAL A 108 6.95 2.39 -3.13
CA VAL A 108 6.83 1.04 -3.66
C VAL A 108 7.18 0.02 -2.58
N LEU A 109 6.39 -1.04 -2.52
CA LEU A 109 6.70 -2.22 -1.73
C LEU A 109 7.12 -3.36 -2.65
N VAL A 110 8.35 -3.83 -2.44
CA VAL A 110 8.89 -5.05 -3.06
C VAL A 110 8.87 -6.15 -2.02
N GLY A 111 8.26 -7.28 -2.34
CA GLY A 111 8.03 -8.33 -1.36
C GLY A 111 8.43 -9.72 -1.82
N ARG A 112 8.67 -10.58 -0.83
CA ARG A 112 8.86 -12.01 -1.03
C ARG A 112 8.27 -12.82 0.11
N LEU A 113 7.80 -14.02 -0.20
CA LEU A 113 7.48 -15.04 0.77
C LEU A 113 8.71 -15.98 0.87
N HIS A 114 9.49 -15.83 1.94
CA HIS A 114 10.63 -16.70 2.21
C HIS A 114 10.19 -17.88 3.08
N LYS A 115 10.37 -19.08 2.56
CA LYS A 115 9.96 -20.34 3.21
C LYS A 115 11.17 -21.23 3.47
N PRO A 116 11.82 -21.10 4.63
CA PRO A 116 12.99 -21.91 4.99
C PRO A 116 12.61 -23.31 5.44
N SER A 117 11.35 -23.56 5.82
CA SER A 117 10.88 -24.86 6.30
C SER A 117 9.40 -25.09 5.99
N PHE A 118 8.91 -26.29 6.24
CA PHE A 118 7.48 -26.61 6.12
C PHE A 118 6.61 -25.98 7.23
N LEU A 119 7.19 -25.59 8.35
CA LEU A 119 6.49 -25.06 9.51
C LEU A 119 6.38 -23.54 9.49
N PHE A 120 7.38 -22.85 8.94
CA PHE A 120 7.50 -21.41 9.00
C PHE A 120 7.74 -20.83 7.61
N ALA A 121 7.19 -19.66 7.40
CA ALA A 121 7.56 -18.77 6.31
C ALA A 121 7.63 -17.33 6.85
N TYR A 122 8.34 -16.48 6.14
CA TYR A 122 8.49 -15.08 6.46
C TYR A 122 7.99 -14.25 5.29
N LEU A 123 7.03 -13.37 5.56
CA LEU A 123 6.63 -12.34 4.63
C LEU A 123 7.62 -11.19 4.80
N MET A 124 8.44 -10.98 3.79
CA MET A 124 9.49 -9.95 3.78
C MET A 124 9.10 -8.85 2.80
N GLY A 125 9.43 -7.60 3.12
CA GLY A 125 9.13 -6.47 2.24
C GLY A 125 10.09 -5.31 2.46
N HIS A 126 10.49 -4.66 1.38
CA HIS A 126 11.20 -3.40 1.38
C HIS A 126 10.22 -2.30 0.97
N LEU A 127 9.99 -1.33 1.86
CA LEU A 127 9.28 -0.11 1.53
C LEU A 127 10.30 0.93 1.06
N ILE A 128 10.14 1.41 -0.15
CA ILE A 128 11.09 2.25 -0.83
C ILE A 128 10.38 3.53 -1.27
N LYS A 129 11.02 4.67 -1.11
CA LYS A 129 10.57 5.95 -1.65
C LYS A 129 10.92 6.03 -3.13
N THR A 130 9.94 6.30 -3.98
CA THR A 130 10.13 6.22 -5.44
C THR A 130 10.97 7.38 -6.00
N HIS A 131 10.93 8.54 -5.34
CA HIS A 131 11.63 9.73 -5.80
C HIS A 131 13.17 9.59 -5.81
N ASP A 132 13.73 8.91 -4.83
CA ASP A 132 15.18 8.83 -4.62
C ASP A 132 15.72 7.39 -4.44
N GLY A 133 14.85 6.38 -4.49
CA GLY A 133 15.22 4.98 -4.24
C GLY A 133 15.56 4.68 -2.78
N GLY A 134 15.29 5.62 -1.87
CA GLY A 134 15.60 5.49 -0.45
C GLY A 134 14.76 4.40 0.22
N LEU A 135 15.44 3.44 0.85
CA LEU A 135 14.79 2.43 1.69
C LEU A 135 14.22 3.10 2.96
N ILE A 136 12.91 3.02 3.14
CA ILE A 136 12.24 3.51 4.35
C ILE A 136 12.36 2.48 5.47
N GLU A 137 12.02 1.22 5.15
CA GLU A 137 12.03 0.15 6.15
C GLU A 137 12.15 -1.22 5.48
N ASN A 138 12.69 -2.15 6.24
CA ASN A 138 12.79 -3.56 5.89
C ASN A 138 11.90 -4.36 6.84
N TYR A 139 10.83 -4.92 6.32
CA TYR A 139 9.84 -5.68 7.10
C TYR A 139 10.13 -7.17 7.07
N VAL A 140 9.96 -7.80 8.22
CA VAL A 140 9.90 -9.25 8.36
C VAL A 140 8.72 -9.60 9.25
N VAL A 141 7.79 -10.41 8.74
CA VAL A 141 6.62 -10.89 9.47
C VAL A 141 6.57 -12.41 9.36
N GLU A 142 6.61 -13.10 10.49
CA GLU A 142 6.48 -14.55 10.53
C GLU A 142 5.05 -14.97 10.19
N THR A 143 4.91 -16.04 9.40
CA THR A 143 3.65 -16.73 9.15
C THR A 143 3.85 -18.24 9.28
N LYS A 144 2.94 -18.90 10.00
CA LYS A 144 3.01 -20.34 10.24
C LYS A 144 2.19 -21.09 9.20
N GLY A 145 2.72 -22.25 8.75
CA GLY A 145 1.99 -23.11 7.81
C GLY A 145 1.61 -22.44 6.49
N GLY A 146 0.82 -23.12 5.67
CA GLY A 146 0.31 -22.68 4.37
C GLY A 146 -1.14 -22.21 4.41
N ASP A 147 -1.74 -21.99 5.56
CA ASP A 147 -3.14 -21.63 5.75
C ASP A 147 -3.41 -20.18 5.28
N LYS A 148 -4.49 -20.00 4.53
CA LYS A 148 -4.94 -18.68 4.04
C LYS A 148 -5.17 -17.70 5.19
N LYS A 149 -5.77 -18.15 6.31
CA LYS A 149 -6.06 -17.31 7.47
C LYS A 149 -4.77 -16.79 8.13
N LEU A 150 -3.75 -17.64 8.24
CA LEU A 150 -2.45 -17.25 8.81
C LEU A 150 -1.69 -16.32 7.85
N THR A 151 -1.83 -16.53 6.55
CA THR A 151 -1.27 -15.61 5.54
C THR A 151 -1.93 -14.24 5.64
N LEU A 152 -3.26 -14.18 5.74
CA LEU A 152 -3.99 -12.92 5.91
C LEU A 152 -3.52 -12.18 7.17
N LYS A 153 -3.41 -12.87 8.29
CA LYS A 153 -2.91 -12.26 9.54
C LYS A 153 -1.49 -11.68 9.40
N ALA A 154 -0.62 -12.34 8.65
CA ALA A 154 0.71 -11.80 8.36
C ALA A 154 0.65 -10.55 7.47
N VAL A 155 -0.27 -10.53 6.49
CA VAL A 155 -0.52 -9.37 5.62
C VAL A 155 -1.07 -8.19 6.43
N GLU A 156 -2.06 -8.40 7.29
CA GLU A 156 -2.59 -7.38 8.21
C GLU A 156 -1.48 -6.79 9.09
N THR A 157 -0.60 -7.65 9.61
CA THR A 157 0.55 -7.23 10.42
C THR A 157 1.52 -6.39 9.60
N LEU A 158 1.79 -6.77 8.36
CA LEU A 158 2.66 -6.02 7.45
C LEU A 158 2.05 -4.66 7.10
N ALA A 159 0.76 -4.63 6.76
CA ALA A 159 0.03 -3.39 6.49
C ALA A 159 0.09 -2.42 7.67
N SER A 160 -0.16 -2.90 8.88
CA SER A 160 -0.08 -2.08 10.10
C SER A 160 1.33 -1.52 10.36
N LYS A 161 2.38 -2.28 10.04
CA LYS A 161 3.77 -1.80 10.16
C LYS A 161 4.07 -0.72 9.11
N ILE A 162 3.59 -0.89 7.88
CA ILE A 162 3.75 0.09 6.80
C ILE A 162 3.06 1.39 7.19
N ASP A 163 1.80 1.31 7.62
CA ASP A 163 0.99 2.43 8.04
C ASP A 163 1.65 3.23 9.17
N LYS A 164 2.16 2.54 10.19
CA LYS A 164 2.89 3.16 11.30
C LYS A 164 4.13 3.94 10.82
N ASN A 165 4.85 3.41 9.82
CA ASN A 165 6.06 4.05 9.32
C ASN A 165 5.77 5.23 8.37
N LEU A 166 4.57 5.27 7.80
CA LEU A 166 4.10 6.39 6.97
C LEU A 166 3.26 7.41 7.73
N ASP A 167 3.26 7.33 9.08
CA ASP A 167 2.56 8.24 10.00
C ASP A 167 1.03 8.29 9.82
N ASN A 168 0.45 7.22 9.27
CA ASN A 168 -1.00 7.05 9.21
C ASN A 168 -1.49 6.13 10.32
N ILE A 169 -2.71 6.32 10.77
CA ILE A 169 -3.34 5.48 11.79
C ILE A 169 -4.13 4.37 11.09
N TYR A 170 -3.56 3.16 11.05
CA TYR A 170 -4.30 1.99 10.58
C TYR A 170 -5.33 1.55 11.62
N THR A 171 -6.59 1.62 11.24
CA THR A 171 -7.68 1.03 12.03
C THR A 171 -8.13 -0.26 11.34
N PRO A 172 -7.80 -1.44 11.88
CA PRO A 172 -8.22 -2.69 11.27
C PRO A 172 -9.75 -2.75 11.17
N PRO A 173 -10.30 -3.30 10.09
CA PRO A 173 -11.74 -3.47 9.95
C PRO A 173 -12.30 -4.28 11.14
N PRO A 174 -13.51 -3.96 11.62
CA PRO A 174 -14.10 -4.69 12.72
C PRO A 174 -14.22 -6.18 12.38
N PRO A 175 -14.00 -7.06 13.35
CA PRO A 175 -14.10 -8.51 13.12
C PRO A 175 -15.47 -8.85 12.57
N ILE A 176 -15.49 -9.63 11.49
CA ILE A 176 -16.74 -10.13 10.89
C ILE A 176 -17.48 -10.91 11.98
N ARG A 177 -18.55 -10.33 12.50
CA ARG A 177 -19.47 -11.06 13.37
C ARG A 177 -20.09 -12.17 12.53
N THR A 178 -19.60 -13.38 12.69
CA THR A 178 -20.35 -14.55 12.25
C THR A 178 -21.63 -14.59 13.05
N LEU A 179 -22.75 -14.21 12.42
CA LEU A 179 -24.06 -14.44 12.97
C LEU A 179 -24.24 -15.97 13.06
N HIS A 180 -24.04 -16.51 14.24
CA HIS A 180 -24.50 -17.85 14.54
C HIS A 180 -26.02 -17.78 14.53
N THR A 181 -26.64 -18.10 13.40
CA THR A 181 -28.07 -18.45 13.34
C THR A 181 -28.27 -19.70 14.17
N LYS A 182 -28.99 -19.55 15.25
CA LYS A 182 -29.55 -20.68 16.03
C LYS A 182 -30.65 -21.36 15.23
#